data_c7e2f9675d8c304283f9ecceec5967c4
#
_entry.id   c7e2f9675d8c304283f9ecceec5967c4
#
_cell.length_a   1.000
_cell.length_b   1.000
_cell.length_c   1.000
_cell.angle_alpha   90.00
_cell.angle_beta   90.00
_cell.angle_gamma   90.00
#
_symmetry.space_group_name_H-M   'P 1'
#
loop_
_entity.id
_entity.type
_entity.pdbx_description
1 polymer ?
#
loop_
_entity_poly.entity_id
_entity_poly.type
_entity_poly.pdbx_seq_one_letter_code
_entity_poly.pdbx_strand_id
1 'polypeptide(L)'
;SDGVRIAYATVGSGAPIVKAANWLNHLELDWDSPIWGDLYHSLAREREFIRYDERGNGLSDWDVDEICQEVFVRDLETVVDELGLERFPLLGISQGCAVSIEYAVRHPERVSALILISGYASGWRIGASPEEQERREAVITLTKHGWGAKNAAYRHIFSQTFMPDAKPQELDWFDEFQRQTTSPENAVRFQQAFGDIDVRDLLSQVN
;
A
#
# COMPACT_ATOMS: atom_id res chain seq x y z
N SER A 1 -13.04 0.40 16.33
CA SER A 1 -13.18 -0.40 15.11
C SER A 1 -14.48 -0.02 14.40
N ASP A 2 -14.42 0.27 13.11
CA ASP A 2 -15.55 0.63 12.24
C ASP A 2 -16.24 -0.60 11.63
N GLY A 3 -15.83 -1.83 12.06
CA GLY A 3 -16.39 -3.10 11.61
C GLY A 3 -15.74 -3.68 10.36
N VAL A 4 -14.79 -2.99 9.74
CA VAL A 4 -14.04 -3.49 8.58
C VAL A 4 -13.10 -4.61 9.02
N ARG A 5 -13.13 -5.74 8.31
CA ARG A 5 -12.24 -6.88 8.54
C ARG A 5 -10.96 -6.68 7.74
N ILE A 6 -9.83 -6.71 8.45
CA ILE A 6 -8.49 -6.60 7.87
C ILE A 6 -7.83 -7.97 7.89
N ALA A 7 -7.46 -8.47 6.71
CA ALA A 7 -6.69 -9.70 6.58
C ALA A 7 -5.20 -9.43 6.87
N TYR A 8 -4.59 -10.27 7.68
CA TYR A 8 -3.14 -10.21 7.95
C TYR A 8 -2.51 -11.60 7.89
N ALA A 9 -1.20 -11.64 7.70
CA ALA A 9 -0.41 -12.86 7.69
C ALA A 9 0.91 -12.65 8.42
N THR A 10 1.32 -13.70 9.14
CA THR A 10 2.61 -13.78 9.84
C THR A 10 3.39 -14.96 9.28
N VAL A 11 4.62 -14.74 8.85
CA VAL A 11 5.50 -15.77 8.26
C VAL A 11 6.90 -15.64 8.84
N GLY A 12 7.54 -16.79 9.09
CA GLY A 12 8.86 -16.84 9.71
C GLY A 12 8.80 -16.90 11.23
N SER A 13 9.90 -16.58 11.89
CA SER A 13 10.01 -16.62 13.36
C SER A 13 11.11 -15.69 13.84
N GLY A 14 11.07 -15.28 15.11
CA GLY A 14 12.06 -14.40 15.73
C GLY A 14 11.51 -13.02 16.05
N ALA A 15 12.35 -12.00 16.04
CA ALA A 15 11.91 -10.64 16.31
C ALA A 15 10.96 -10.12 15.19
N PRO A 16 9.80 -9.52 15.55
CA PRO A 16 8.84 -9.08 14.56
C PRO A 16 9.37 -7.96 13.67
N ILE A 17 8.90 -7.91 12.43
CA ILE A 17 8.96 -6.77 11.54
C ILE A 17 7.60 -6.61 10.86
N VAL A 18 7.04 -5.42 10.92
CA VAL A 18 5.74 -5.12 10.32
C VAL A 18 5.93 -4.33 9.03
N LYS A 19 5.29 -4.77 7.95
CA LYS A 19 5.16 -4.00 6.72
C LYS A 19 3.81 -3.31 6.71
N ALA A 20 3.80 -1.97 6.72
CA ALA A 20 2.60 -1.21 6.44
C ALA A 20 2.06 -1.58 5.04
N ALA A 21 0.76 -1.79 4.96
CA ALA A 21 0.13 -2.03 3.68
C ALA A 21 0.37 -0.85 2.72
N ASN A 22 0.40 -1.14 1.45
CA ASN A 22 0.48 -0.15 0.39
C ASN A 22 -0.26 -0.66 -0.84
N TRP A 23 -0.88 0.20 -1.55
CA TRP A 23 -1.55 -0.14 -2.79
C TRP A 23 -0.52 -0.39 -3.91
N LEU A 24 -0.56 -1.46 -4.69
CA LEU A 24 -1.45 -2.61 -4.58
C LEU A 24 -0.84 -3.67 -3.66
N ASN A 25 -1.68 -4.41 -2.97
CA ASN A 25 -1.24 -5.55 -2.20
C ASN A 25 -2.30 -6.67 -2.17
N HIS A 26 -1.85 -7.90 -1.96
CA HIS A 26 -2.68 -9.09 -1.77
C HIS A 26 -1.82 -10.16 -1.10
N LEU A 27 -2.15 -10.54 0.12
CA LEU A 27 -1.32 -11.40 0.97
C LEU A 27 -0.86 -12.70 0.31
N GLU A 28 -1.71 -13.33 -0.50
CA GLU A 28 -1.35 -14.57 -1.19
C GLU A 28 -0.59 -14.31 -2.48
N LEU A 29 -1.05 -13.36 -3.30
CA LEU A 29 -0.46 -13.13 -4.63
C LEU A 29 0.89 -12.43 -4.56
N ASP A 30 1.11 -11.51 -3.58
CA ASP A 30 2.39 -10.83 -3.38
C ASP A 30 3.49 -11.78 -2.94
N TRP A 31 3.13 -12.86 -2.21
CA TRP A 31 4.11 -13.70 -1.52
C TRP A 31 5.13 -14.31 -2.48
N ASP A 32 4.64 -14.87 -3.57
CA ASP A 32 5.47 -15.48 -4.62
C ASP A 32 5.54 -14.60 -5.87
N SER A 33 5.32 -13.30 -5.73
CA SER A 33 5.36 -12.39 -6.88
C SER A 33 6.76 -12.26 -7.45
N PRO A 34 6.89 -12.09 -8.78
CA PRO A 34 8.20 -11.86 -9.41
C PRO A 34 8.82 -10.50 -9.04
N ILE A 35 8.05 -9.64 -8.36
CA ILE A 35 8.46 -8.26 -7.99
C ILE A 35 8.90 -8.21 -6.53
N TRP A 36 8.09 -8.75 -5.61
CA TRP A 36 8.29 -8.61 -4.16
C TRP A 36 8.70 -9.90 -3.45
N GLY A 37 8.45 -11.07 -4.07
CA GLY A 37 8.62 -12.38 -3.43
C GLY A 37 10.00 -12.57 -2.82
N ASP A 38 11.07 -12.26 -3.53
CA ASP A 38 12.44 -12.42 -3.03
C ASP A 38 12.70 -11.57 -1.78
N LEU A 39 12.20 -10.33 -1.75
CA LEU A 39 12.30 -9.45 -0.58
C LEU A 39 11.53 -10.04 0.61
N TYR A 40 10.29 -10.47 0.39
CA TYR A 40 9.42 -10.99 1.45
C TYR A 40 9.95 -12.30 2.02
N HIS A 41 10.38 -13.23 1.17
CA HIS A 41 11.03 -14.46 1.61
C HIS A 41 12.32 -14.18 2.38
N SER A 42 13.10 -13.19 1.97
CA SER A 42 14.32 -12.80 2.66
C SER A 42 14.04 -12.25 4.07
N LEU A 43 13.04 -11.40 4.22
CA LEU A 43 12.63 -10.88 5.52
C LEU A 43 12.12 -11.99 6.44
N ALA A 44 11.33 -12.93 5.92
CA ALA A 44 10.75 -14.02 6.68
C ALA A 44 11.76 -15.10 7.12
N ARG A 45 12.97 -15.16 6.54
CA ARG A 45 14.03 -16.08 6.99
C ARG A 45 14.61 -15.70 8.36
N GLU A 46 14.72 -14.40 8.61
CA GLU A 46 15.43 -13.86 9.77
C GLU A 46 14.49 -13.23 10.81
N ARG A 47 13.22 -13.04 10.44
CA ARG A 47 12.24 -12.30 11.22
C ARG A 47 10.88 -12.99 11.20
N GLU A 48 10.06 -12.68 12.19
CA GLU A 48 8.63 -12.84 12.09
C GLU A 48 8.08 -11.70 11.24
N PHE A 49 7.87 -11.96 9.95
CA PHE A 49 7.43 -10.96 8.98
C PHE A 49 5.92 -10.87 8.94
N ILE A 50 5.38 -9.70 9.28
CA ILE A 50 3.96 -9.42 9.42
C ILE A 50 3.53 -8.48 8.30
N ARG A 51 2.48 -8.89 7.57
CA ARG A 51 1.86 -8.11 6.50
C ARG A 51 0.35 -8.12 6.65
N TYR A 52 -0.31 -7.14 6.11
CA TYR A 52 -1.76 -7.09 6.02
C TYR A 52 -2.19 -6.46 4.70
N ASP A 53 -3.42 -6.76 4.28
CA ASP A 53 -4.06 -6.08 3.17
C ASP A 53 -4.87 -4.90 3.72
N GLU A 54 -4.63 -3.69 3.19
CA GLU A 54 -5.43 -2.54 3.60
C GLU A 54 -6.89 -2.69 3.16
N ARG A 55 -7.80 -2.03 3.85
CA ARG A 55 -9.22 -2.02 3.49
C ARG A 55 -9.44 -1.70 2.01
N GLY A 56 -10.44 -2.30 1.40
CA GLY A 56 -10.73 -2.12 -0.02
C GLY A 56 -9.81 -2.89 -0.97
N ASN A 57 -8.89 -3.72 -0.45
CA ASN A 57 -7.84 -4.36 -1.23
C ASN A 57 -7.56 -5.80 -0.75
N GLY A 58 -7.02 -6.65 -1.63
CA GLY A 58 -6.58 -8.01 -1.33
C GLY A 58 -7.66 -8.90 -0.69
N LEU A 59 -7.33 -9.50 0.45
CA LEU A 59 -8.21 -10.38 1.22
C LEU A 59 -9.00 -9.65 2.31
N SER A 60 -8.80 -8.34 2.49
CA SER A 60 -9.59 -7.49 3.39
C SER A 60 -10.95 -7.15 2.78
N ASP A 61 -11.87 -6.63 3.58
CA ASP A 61 -13.19 -6.22 3.08
C ASP A 61 -13.06 -5.14 2.00
N TRP A 62 -13.76 -5.33 0.87
CA TRP A 62 -13.78 -4.39 -0.27
C TRP A 62 -14.92 -3.39 -0.18
N ASP A 63 -16.04 -3.77 0.42
CA ASP A 63 -17.18 -2.86 0.64
C ASP A 63 -16.94 -2.06 1.91
N VAL A 64 -16.36 -0.87 1.74
CA VAL A 64 -15.91 0.00 2.82
C VAL A 64 -16.34 1.45 2.59
N ASP A 65 -16.75 2.13 3.64
CA ASP A 65 -17.24 3.51 3.55
C ASP A 65 -16.12 4.50 3.26
N GLU A 66 -14.95 4.31 3.86
CA GLU A 66 -13.83 5.25 3.78
C GLU A 66 -12.55 4.61 3.24
N ILE A 67 -11.87 5.34 2.35
CA ILE A 67 -10.52 5.08 1.86
C ILE A 67 -9.76 6.42 1.93
N CYS A 68 -8.91 6.60 2.93
CA CYS A 68 -8.11 7.79 3.16
C CYS A 68 -6.94 7.50 4.10
N GLN A 69 -6.01 8.42 4.22
CA GLN A 69 -4.79 8.28 5.05
C GLN A 69 -5.12 7.89 6.50
N GLU A 70 -6.09 8.55 7.12
CA GLU A 70 -6.48 8.29 8.52
C GLU A 70 -6.91 6.85 8.77
N VAL A 71 -7.71 6.27 7.87
CA VAL A 71 -8.18 4.89 8.04
C VAL A 71 -7.08 3.87 7.72
N PHE A 72 -6.11 4.18 6.87
CA PHE A 72 -4.96 3.31 6.62
C PHE A 72 -4.07 3.21 7.86
N VAL A 73 -3.86 4.32 8.59
CA VAL A 73 -3.15 4.27 9.88
C VAL A 73 -3.92 3.45 10.90
N ARG A 74 -5.24 3.59 10.96
CA ARG A 74 -6.12 2.81 11.84
C ARG A 74 -6.09 1.31 11.53
N ASP A 75 -5.99 0.93 10.26
CA ASP A 75 -5.83 -0.48 9.87
C ASP A 75 -4.52 -1.05 10.42
N LEU A 76 -3.42 -0.31 10.31
CA LEU A 76 -2.14 -0.69 10.92
C LEU A 76 -2.25 -0.81 12.45
N GLU A 77 -2.85 0.17 13.11
CA GLU A 77 -3.10 0.15 14.57
C GLU A 77 -3.88 -1.11 14.96
N THR A 78 -4.94 -1.43 14.22
CA THR A 78 -5.77 -2.61 14.48
C THR A 78 -4.96 -3.92 14.40
N VAL A 79 -4.14 -4.09 13.37
CA VAL A 79 -3.32 -5.30 13.19
C VAL A 79 -2.27 -5.44 14.29
N VAL A 80 -1.59 -4.35 14.61
CA VAL A 80 -0.54 -4.33 15.64
C VAL A 80 -1.10 -4.59 17.03
N ASP A 81 -2.28 -4.06 17.33
CA ASP A 81 -2.96 -4.26 18.60
C ASP A 81 -3.49 -5.70 18.74
N GLU A 82 -4.08 -6.26 17.67
CA GLU A 82 -4.55 -7.66 17.65
C GLU A 82 -3.40 -8.64 17.92
N LEU A 83 -2.21 -8.35 17.39
CA LEU A 83 -1.02 -9.18 17.58
C LEU A 83 -0.27 -8.90 18.89
N GLY A 84 -0.70 -7.90 19.67
CA GLY A 84 -0.06 -7.53 20.93
C GLY A 84 1.40 -7.08 20.79
N LEU A 85 1.76 -6.47 19.65
CA LEU A 85 3.13 -6.06 19.39
C LEU A 85 3.48 -4.80 20.19
N GLU A 86 4.48 -4.89 21.05
CA GLU A 86 4.91 -3.75 21.89
C GLU A 86 5.88 -2.82 21.15
N ARG A 87 6.91 -3.39 20.49
CA ARG A 87 7.93 -2.61 19.79
C ARG A 87 8.55 -3.38 18.62
N PHE A 88 8.55 -2.78 17.43
CA PHE A 88 8.95 -3.44 16.19
C PHE A 88 9.53 -2.46 15.17
N PRO A 89 10.40 -2.90 14.24
CA PRO A 89 10.71 -2.18 13.02
C PRO A 89 9.49 -2.11 12.11
N LEU A 90 9.23 -0.91 11.55
CA LEU A 90 8.12 -0.66 10.64
C LEU A 90 8.67 -0.37 9.23
N LEU A 91 8.27 -1.17 8.26
CA LEU A 91 8.63 -1.05 6.85
C LEU A 91 7.47 -0.40 6.07
N GLY A 92 7.71 0.76 5.51
CA GLY A 92 6.84 1.40 4.55
C GLY A 92 7.41 1.34 3.13
N ILE A 93 6.57 1.02 2.16
CA ILE A 93 6.90 1.04 0.72
C ILE A 93 5.91 1.94 0.02
N SER A 94 6.37 2.84 -0.86
CA SER A 94 5.52 3.74 -1.65
C SER A 94 4.54 4.54 -0.74
N GLN A 95 3.23 4.47 -0.96
CA GLN A 95 2.20 5.10 -0.14
C GLN A 95 2.24 4.63 1.32
N GLY A 96 2.60 3.38 1.58
CA GLY A 96 2.79 2.86 2.94
C GLY A 96 3.86 3.59 3.75
N CYS A 97 4.74 4.38 3.11
CA CYS A 97 5.67 5.27 3.81
C CYS A 97 4.93 6.38 4.57
N ALA A 98 3.91 6.99 3.98
CA ALA A 98 3.13 8.02 4.65
C ALA A 98 2.36 7.46 5.85
N VAL A 99 1.77 6.27 5.71
CA VAL A 99 1.14 5.54 6.81
C VAL A 99 2.14 5.26 7.93
N SER A 100 3.34 4.78 7.58
CA SER A 100 4.40 4.46 8.54
C SER A 100 4.94 5.69 9.27
N ILE A 101 5.10 6.82 8.58
CA ILE A 101 5.52 8.09 9.19
C ILE A 101 4.49 8.56 10.21
N GLU A 102 3.23 8.58 9.82
CA GLU A 102 2.15 9.03 10.71
C GLU A 102 1.98 8.10 11.90
N TYR A 103 2.04 6.78 11.70
CA TYR A 103 2.03 5.81 12.78
C TYR A 103 3.20 6.02 13.76
N ALA A 104 4.42 6.22 13.24
CA ALA A 104 5.61 6.43 14.08
C ALA A 104 5.52 7.73 14.92
N VAL A 105 4.88 8.77 14.41
CA VAL A 105 4.64 10.00 15.16
C VAL A 105 3.56 9.81 16.24
N ARG A 106 2.51 9.04 15.94
CA ARG A 106 1.44 8.74 16.90
C ARG A 106 1.89 7.77 18.02
N HIS A 107 2.79 6.83 17.71
CA HIS A 107 3.22 5.74 18.58
C HIS A 107 4.75 5.59 18.61
N PRO A 108 5.51 6.63 19.00
CA PRO A 108 6.97 6.62 18.93
C PRO A 108 7.61 5.54 19.82
N GLU A 109 6.95 5.11 20.87
CA GLU A 109 7.41 4.04 21.77
C GLU A 109 7.33 2.66 21.10
N ARG A 110 6.45 2.48 20.10
CA ARG A 110 6.22 1.18 19.43
C ARG A 110 7.13 0.96 18.22
N VAL A 111 7.67 2.02 17.63
CA VAL A 111 8.54 1.91 16.45
C VAL A 111 10.00 1.90 16.88
N SER A 112 10.69 0.77 16.66
CA SER A 112 12.12 0.64 16.99
C SER A 112 13.04 1.12 15.86
N ALA A 113 12.57 1.06 14.63
CA ALA A 113 13.21 1.57 13.42
C ALA A 113 12.17 1.81 12.34
N LEU A 114 12.32 2.88 11.58
CA LEU A 114 11.47 3.21 10.44
C LEU A 114 12.27 2.98 9.16
N ILE A 115 11.78 2.09 8.30
CA ILE A 115 12.41 1.73 7.02
C ILE A 115 11.48 2.21 5.91
N LEU A 116 11.93 3.15 5.09
CA LEU A 116 11.12 3.77 4.04
C LEU A 116 11.73 3.51 2.67
N ILE A 117 10.96 2.92 1.75
CA ILE A 117 11.40 2.60 0.40
C ILE A 117 10.50 3.31 -0.62
N SER A 118 11.09 4.15 -1.46
CA SER A 118 10.40 4.82 -2.58
C SER A 118 9.13 5.58 -2.16
N GLY A 119 9.16 6.21 -0.97
CA GLY A 119 8.01 6.93 -0.42
C GLY A 119 7.92 8.37 -0.90
N TYR A 120 6.81 9.00 -0.57
CA TYR A 120 6.57 10.42 -0.77
C TYR A 120 5.85 11.01 0.46
N ALA A 121 6.13 12.29 0.75
CA ALA A 121 5.56 12.99 1.90
C ALA A 121 4.30 13.79 1.54
N SER A 122 4.06 14.03 0.24
CA SER A 122 2.87 14.76 -0.24
C SER A 122 2.30 14.12 -1.49
N GLY A 123 0.99 14.04 -1.54
CA GLY A 123 0.23 13.51 -2.65
C GLY A 123 0.26 14.41 -3.89
N TRP A 124 -0.18 13.86 -5.02
CA TRP A 124 -0.07 14.50 -6.32
C TRP A 124 -0.94 15.77 -6.49
N ARG A 125 -1.96 15.99 -5.63
CA ARG A 125 -2.73 17.25 -5.64
C ARG A 125 -2.02 18.40 -4.96
N ILE A 126 -1.08 18.11 -4.06
CA ILE A 126 -0.41 19.11 -3.25
C ILE A 126 0.62 19.86 -4.09
N GLY A 127 0.33 21.12 -4.41
CA GLY A 127 1.20 21.98 -5.21
C GLY A 127 1.26 21.64 -6.71
N ALA A 128 0.40 20.75 -7.20
CA ALA A 128 0.32 20.41 -8.61
C ALA A 128 -0.17 21.58 -9.49
N SER A 129 0.43 21.73 -10.68
CA SER A 129 -0.10 22.65 -11.68
C SER A 129 -1.48 22.21 -12.19
N PRO A 130 -2.29 23.12 -12.75
CA PRO A 130 -3.56 22.75 -13.37
C PRO A 130 -3.40 21.67 -14.44
N GLU A 131 -2.34 21.70 -15.24
CA GLU A 131 -2.04 20.69 -16.26
C GLU A 131 -1.75 19.33 -15.65
N GLU A 132 -0.99 19.26 -14.55
CA GLU A 132 -0.73 18.01 -13.85
C GLU A 132 -2.02 17.45 -13.24
N GLN A 133 -2.85 18.29 -12.65
CA GLN A 133 -4.15 17.87 -12.12
C GLN A 133 -5.04 17.30 -13.22
N GLU A 134 -5.17 17.98 -14.35
CA GLU A 134 -5.95 17.49 -15.51
C GLU A 134 -5.42 16.12 -16.00
N ARG A 135 -4.11 15.96 -16.10
CA ARG A 135 -3.48 14.69 -16.50
C ARG A 135 -3.83 13.57 -15.53
N ARG A 136 -3.77 13.82 -14.22
CA ARG A 136 -4.10 12.82 -13.19
C ARG A 136 -5.58 12.47 -13.18
N GLU A 137 -6.46 13.43 -13.35
CA GLU A 137 -7.91 13.18 -13.46
C GLU A 137 -8.26 12.36 -14.72
N ALA A 138 -7.54 12.56 -15.83
CA ALA A 138 -7.67 11.71 -17.00
C ALA A 138 -7.26 10.25 -16.72
N VAL A 139 -6.18 10.03 -15.98
CA VAL A 139 -5.77 8.68 -15.53
C VAL A 139 -6.82 8.03 -14.64
N ILE A 140 -7.40 8.76 -13.69
CA ILE A 140 -8.48 8.27 -12.83
C ILE A 140 -9.71 7.88 -13.66
N THR A 141 -10.05 8.66 -14.67
CA THR A 141 -11.15 8.34 -15.59
C THR A 141 -10.86 7.04 -16.36
N LEU A 142 -9.64 6.86 -16.84
CA LEU A 142 -9.21 5.61 -17.50
C LEU A 142 -9.24 4.43 -16.52
N THR A 143 -8.84 4.61 -15.28
CA THR A 143 -8.92 3.59 -14.23
C THR A 143 -10.35 3.09 -14.06
N LYS A 144 -11.32 4.00 -13.94
CA LYS A 144 -12.73 3.67 -13.77
C LYS A 144 -13.27 2.72 -14.84
N HIS A 145 -12.82 2.87 -16.08
CA HIS A 145 -13.33 2.10 -17.21
C HIS A 145 -12.42 0.92 -17.62
N GLY A 146 -11.15 0.97 -17.28
CA GLY A 146 -10.14 0.02 -17.76
C GLY A 146 -9.71 -1.03 -16.74
N TRP A 147 -9.81 -0.74 -15.44
CA TRP A 147 -9.26 -1.59 -14.38
C TRP A 147 -9.80 -3.02 -14.38
N GLY A 148 -11.13 -3.17 -14.41
CA GLY A 148 -11.81 -4.47 -14.44
C GLY A 148 -12.03 -5.04 -15.86
N ALA A 149 -11.62 -4.33 -16.93
CA ALA A 149 -11.89 -4.74 -18.30
C ALA A 149 -11.16 -6.07 -18.65
N LYS A 150 -11.79 -6.90 -19.52
CA LYS A 150 -11.16 -8.11 -20.03
C LYS A 150 -9.89 -7.81 -20.83
N ASN A 151 -9.90 -6.69 -21.58
CA ASN A 151 -8.71 -6.21 -22.27
C ASN A 151 -7.74 -5.55 -21.27
N ALA A 152 -6.52 -6.03 -21.21
CA ALA A 152 -5.49 -5.54 -20.31
C ALA A 152 -4.84 -4.22 -20.73
N ALA A 153 -5.19 -3.63 -21.86
CA ALA A 153 -4.48 -2.48 -22.45
C ALA A 153 -4.30 -1.31 -21.46
N TYR A 154 -5.32 -0.98 -20.68
CA TYR A 154 -5.20 0.07 -19.65
C TYR A 154 -4.20 -0.37 -18.56
N ARG A 155 -4.38 -1.56 -18.00
CA ARG A 155 -3.51 -2.06 -16.93
C ARG A 155 -2.06 -2.16 -17.40
N HIS A 156 -1.85 -2.54 -18.65
CA HIS A 156 -0.51 -2.60 -19.26
C HIS A 156 0.17 -1.23 -19.32
N ILE A 157 -0.56 -0.17 -19.68
CA ILE A 157 -0.04 1.21 -19.60
C ILE A 157 0.34 1.57 -18.17
N PHE A 158 -0.51 1.22 -17.21
CA PHE A 158 -0.25 1.45 -15.79
C PHE A 158 0.99 0.68 -15.33
N SER A 159 1.09 -0.61 -15.67
CA SER A 159 2.25 -1.46 -15.35
C SER A 159 3.55 -0.89 -15.90
N GLN A 160 3.56 -0.47 -17.16
CA GLN A 160 4.74 0.15 -17.79
C GLN A 160 5.13 1.48 -17.15
N THR A 161 4.16 2.25 -16.64
CA THR A 161 4.45 3.51 -15.95
C THR A 161 5.15 3.24 -14.60
N PHE A 162 4.75 2.16 -13.92
CA PHE A 162 5.35 1.76 -12.64
C PHE A 162 6.69 1.04 -12.79
N MET A 163 6.83 0.24 -13.84
CA MET A 163 7.97 -0.65 -14.04
C MET A 163 8.45 -0.56 -15.50
N PRO A 164 9.03 0.59 -15.92
CA PRO A 164 9.39 0.81 -17.33
C PRO A 164 10.44 -0.19 -17.85
N ASP A 165 11.29 -0.71 -16.97
CA ASP A 165 12.36 -1.64 -17.31
C ASP A 165 12.02 -3.12 -17.01
N ALA A 166 10.75 -3.41 -16.61
CA ALA A 166 10.33 -4.77 -16.30
C ALA A 166 10.28 -5.66 -17.53
N LYS A 167 10.51 -6.95 -17.29
CA LYS A 167 10.37 -7.98 -18.35
C LYS A 167 8.89 -8.17 -18.72
N PRO A 168 8.59 -8.61 -19.95
CA PRO A 168 7.22 -8.84 -20.37
C PRO A 168 6.41 -9.71 -19.42
N GLN A 169 7.00 -10.78 -18.87
CA GLN A 169 6.33 -11.67 -17.92
C GLN A 169 5.98 -11.00 -16.58
N GLU A 170 6.80 -10.06 -16.13
CA GLU A 170 6.55 -9.26 -14.92
C GLU A 170 5.40 -8.27 -15.16
N LEU A 171 5.35 -7.66 -16.34
CA LEU A 171 4.25 -6.77 -16.74
C LEU A 171 2.93 -7.55 -16.88
N ASP A 172 2.94 -8.70 -17.55
CA ASP A 172 1.74 -9.55 -17.71
C ASP A 172 1.22 -10.00 -16.32
N TRP A 173 2.13 -10.39 -15.41
CA TRP A 173 1.77 -10.75 -14.05
C TRP A 173 1.14 -9.56 -13.32
N PHE A 174 1.74 -8.38 -13.40
CA PHE A 174 1.25 -7.19 -12.72
C PHE A 174 -0.08 -6.68 -13.30
N ASP A 175 -0.31 -6.84 -14.60
CA ASP A 175 -1.60 -6.56 -15.24
C ASP A 175 -2.73 -7.40 -14.63
N GLU A 176 -2.49 -8.68 -14.39
CA GLU A 176 -3.47 -9.58 -13.81
C GLU A 176 -3.60 -9.35 -12.29
N PHE A 177 -2.50 -9.10 -11.61
CA PHE A 177 -2.45 -8.75 -10.19
C PHE A 177 -3.35 -7.53 -9.88
N GLN A 178 -3.26 -6.46 -10.68
CA GLN A 178 -4.12 -5.28 -10.52
C GLN A 178 -5.60 -5.67 -10.48
N ARG A 179 -6.04 -6.54 -11.39
CA ARG A 179 -7.44 -6.95 -11.51
C ARG A 179 -7.93 -7.77 -10.32
N GLN A 180 -7.02 -8.54 -9.70
CA GLN A 180 -7.35 -9.45 -8.60
C GLN A 180 -7.29 -8.78 -7.22
N THR A 181 -6.65 -7.62 -7.12
CA THR A 181 -6.40 -6.98 -5.83
C THR A 181 -7.50 -6.04 -5.37
N THR A 182 -8.25 -5.43 -6.29
CA THR A 182 -9.31 -4.48 -5.90
C THR A 182 -10.31 -4.24 -7.04
N SER A 183 -11.47 -3.68 -6.69
CA SER A 183 -12.50 -3.28 -7.67
C SER A 183 -12.09 -2.00 -8.43
N PRO A 184 -12.68 -1.76 -9.62
CA PRO A 184 -12.48 -0.49 -10.34
C PRO A 184 -12.87 0.74 -9.50
N GLU A 185 -13.93 0.64 -8.72
CA GLU A 185 -14.41 1.69 -7.84
C GLU A 185 -13.38 2.01 -6.75
N ASN A 186 -12.87 0.99 -6.09
CA ASN A 186 -11.84 1.18 -5.05
C ASN A 186 -10.52 1.65 -5.66
N ALA A 187 -10.12 1.14 -6.84
CA ALA A 187 -8.93 1.63 -7.53
C ALA A 187 -8.96 3.14 -7.78
N VAL A 188 -10.13 3.68 -8.15
CA VAL A 188 -10.36 5.13 -8.29
C VAL A 188 -10.24 5.83 -6.93
N ARG A 189 -10.90 5.31 -5.89
CA ARG A 189 -10.87 5.90 -4.54
C ARG A 189 -9.45 5.93 -3.96
N PHE A 190 -8.66 4.88 -4.16
CA PHE A 190 -7.26 4.84 -3.77
C PHE A 190 -6.45 5.94 -4.45
N GLN A 191 -6.55 6.06 -5.78
CA GLN A 191 -5.82 7.09 -6.53
C GLN A 191 -6.22 8.51 -6.09
N GLN A 192 -7.48 8.72 -5.72
CA GLN A 192 -7.95 9.99 -5.16
C GLN A 192 -7.36 10.23 -3.77
N ALA A 193 -7.44 9.24 -2.88
CA ALA A 193 -6.90 9.35 -1.52
C ALA A 193 -5.39 9.66 -1.51
N PHE A 194 -4.62 9.04 -2.43
CA PHE A 194 -3.18 9.31 -2.55
C PHE A 194 -2.87 10.73 -3.01
N GLY A 195 -3.79 11.38 -3.71
CA GLY A 195 -3.66 12.79 -4.08
C GLY A 195 -3.66 13.73 -2.88
N ASP A 196 -4.33 13.33 -1.82
CA ASP A 196 -4.60 14.18 -0.65
C ASP A 196 -3.66 13.90 0.54
N ILE A 197 -2.77 12.91 0.43
CA ILE A 197 -1.77 12.61 1.47
C ILE A 197 -0.88 13.83 1.69
N ASP A 198 -0.71 14.23 2.97
CA ASP A 198 0.27 15.24 3.36
C ASP A 198 0.81 14.94 4.76
N VAL A 199 2.03 14.42 4.82
CA VAL A 199 2.73 14.12 6.07
C VAL A 199 3.99 14.98 6.26
N ARG A 200 4.13 16.07 5.50
CA ARG A 200 5.32 16.93 5.54
C ARG A 200 5.56 17.52 6.91
N ASP A 201 4.52 17.96 7.59
CA ASP A 201 4.61 18.55 8.93
C ASP A 201 4.94 17.51 10.02
N LEU A 202 4.79 16.22 9.71
CA LEU A 202 5.13 15.12 10.62
C LEU A 202 6.61 14.72 10.51
N LEU A 203 7.30 15.03 9.41
CA LEU A 203 8.68 14.56 9.18
C LEU A 203 9.66 14.99 10.28
N SER A 204 9.51 16.20 10.82
CA SER A 204 10.34 16.71 11.91
C SER A 204 10.01 16.12 13.28
N GLN A 205 8.94 15.34 13.39
CA GLN A 205 8.46 14.74 14.63
C GLN A 205 8.83 13.25 14.74
N VAL A 206 9.37 12.68 13.67
CA VAL A 206 9.89 11.30 13.68
C VAL A 206 11.17 11.26 14.50
N ASN A 207 11.21 10.41 15.54
CA ASN A 207 12.33 10.25 16.48
C ASN A 207 13.05 8.92 16.30
#